data_e126847162078d47f4318b65e751f875
#
_entry.id   e126847162078d47f4318b65e751f875
#
_cell.length_a   1.000
_cell.length_b   1.000
_cell.length_c   1.000
_cell.angle_alpha   90.00
_cell.angle_beta   90.00
_cell.angle_gamma   90.00
#
_symmetry.space_group_name_H-M   'P 1'
#
loop_
_entity.id
_entity.type
_entity.pdbx_description
1 polymer ?
#
loop_
_entity_poly.entity_id
_entity_poly.type
_entity_poly.pdbx_seq_one_letter_code
_entity_poly.pdbx_strand_id
1 'polypeptide(L)'
;MAQERAERRIFYFADPMCSWCWGFAPVIARILAEAQGRASVRLVAGGLRVGTTEPMDARAKAMVRSHWEHVQAATGQPFDFAFFDRHGFVYDTGPACRAAVAMRNLAPNHTFAYLEALQRGFYAEGRDVTDPAVLA
;
A
#
# COMPACT_ATOMS: atom_id res chain seq x y z
N MET A 1 28.11 -25.66 -21.04
CA MET A 1 28.19 -24.39 -20.30
C MET A 1 26.77 -23.92 -20.04
N ALA A 2 26.38 -23.80 -18.78
CA ALA A 2 25.10 -23.21 -18.44
C ALA A 2 25.16 -21.70 -18.78
N GLN A 3 24.35 -21.25 -19.73
CA GLN A 3 24.10 -19.83 -19.87
C GLN A 3 23.47 -19.36 -18.56
N GLU A 4 24.11 -18.42 -17.84
CA GLU A 4 23.47 -17.70 -16.76
C GLU A 4 22.21 -17.08 -17.35
N ARG A 5 21.04 -17.63 -17.00
CA ARG A 5 19.79 -16.96 -17.29
C ARG A 5 19.80 -15.65 -16.51
N ALA A 6 19.82 -14.54 -17.23
CA ALA A 6 19.66 -13.23 -16.61
C ALA A 6 18.46 -13.29 -15.65
N GLU A 7 18.70 -12.96 -14.40
CA GLU A 7 17.67 -12.97 -13.37
C GLU A 7 16.56 -11.97 -13.78
N ARG A 8 15.36 -12.48 -14.00
CA ARG A 8 14.21 -11.61 -14.32
C ARG A 8 13.76 -10.92 -13.04
N ARG A 9 13.58 -9.62 -13.12
CA ARG A 9 13.15 -8.80 -11.98
C ARG A 9 11.89 -8.04 -12.35
N ILE A 10 10.95 -8.00 -11.41
CA ILE A 10 9.74 -7.18 -11.46
C ILE A 10 9.87 -6.14 -10.35
N PHE A 11 9.75 -4.87 -10.70
CA PHE A 11 9.69 -3.78 -9.74
C PHE A 11 8.25 -3.34 -9.60
N TYR A 12 7.70 -3.48 -8.39
CA TYR A 12 6.34 -3.06 -8.08
C TYR A 12 6.38 -1.76 -7.29
N PHE A 13 5.98 -0.68 -7.95
CA PHE A 13 5.87 0.64 -7.33
C PHE A 13 4.51 0.77 -6.68
N ALA A 14 4.48 0.88 -5.37
CA ALA A 14 3.24 0.95 -4.59
C ALA A 14 3.39 1.87 -3.39
N ASP A 15 2.27 2.39 -2.93
CA ASP A 15 2.16 3.13 -1.68
C ASP A 15 1.11 2.44 -0.80
N PRO A 16 1.41 2.16 0.49
CA PRO A 16 0.46 1.51 1.41
C PRO A 16 -0.87 2.26 1.56
N MET A 17 -0.87 3.56 1.26
CA MET A 17 -2.04 4.44 1.37
C MET A 17 -2.55 4.90 0.01
N CYS A 18 -2.27 4.16 -1.06
CA CYS A 18 -2.86 4.34 -2.38
C CYS A 18 -4.05 3.39 -2.56
N SER A 19 -5.24 3.94 -2.82
CA SER A 19 -6.46 3.13 -2.93
C SER A 19 -6.42 2.13 -4.09
N TRP A 20 -5.86 2.51 -5.23
CA TRP A 20 -5.67 1.59 -6.34
C TRP A 20 -4.66 0.48 -6.05
N CYS A 21 -3.65 0.75 -5.23
CA CYS A 21 -2.73 -0.30 -4.77
C CYS A 21 -3.46 -1.31 -3.87
N TRP A 22 -4.37 -0.85 -3.00
CA TRP A 22 -5.22 -1.74 -2.22
C TRP A 22 -6.16 -2.55 -3.13
N GLY A 23 -6.78 -1.91 -4.10
CA GLY A 23 -7.60 -2.59 -5.11
C GLY A 23 -6.81 -3.65 -5.91
N PHE A 24 -5.52 -3.43 -6.12
CA PHE A 24 -4.61 -4.34 -6.84
C PHE A 24 -4.03 -5.46 -5.95
N ALA A 25 -4.24 -5.42 -4.64
CA ALA A 25 -3.64 -6.38 -3.70
C ALA A 25 -3.88 -7.86 -4.07
N PRO A 26 -5.08 -8.29 -4.49
CA PRO A 26 -5.28 -9.67 -4.95
C PRO A 26 -4.48 -10.01 -6.21
N VAL A 27 -4.28 -9.05 -7.09
CA VAL A 27 -3.53 -9.25 -8.35
C VAL A 27 -2.03 -9.39 -8.07
N ILE A 28 -1.46 -8.50 -7.24
CA ILE A 28 -0.04 -8.65 -6.89
C ILE A 28 0.23 -9.94 -6.12
N ALA A 29 -0.69 -10.40 -5.27
CA ALA A 29 -0.58 -11.69 -4.61
C ALA A 29 -0.48 -12.85 -5.61
N ARG A 30 -1.27 -12.82 -6.67
CA ARG A 30 -1.22 -13.81 -7.76
C ARG A 30 0.08 -13.70 -8.56
N ILE A 31 0.52 -12.49 -8.88
CA ILE A 31 1.81 -12.27 -9.56
C ILE A 31 2.96 -12.86 -8.74
N LEU A 32 2.97 -12.64 -7.43
CA LEU A 32 3.98 -13.19 -6.53
C LEU A 32 4.01 -14.71 -6.57
N ALA A 33 2.84 -15.35 -6.54
CA ALA A 33 2.73 -16.82 -6.61
C ALA A 33 3.25 -17.35 -7.94
N GLU A 34 2.89 -16.74 -9.06
CA GLU A 34 3.32 -17.17 -10.38
C GLU A 34 4.78 -16.83 -10.72
N ALA A 35 5.35 -15.83 -10.04
CA ALA A 35 6.75 -15.43 -10.22
C ALA A 35 7.74 -16.37 -9.52
N GLN A 36 7.29 -17.21 -8.59
CA GLN A 36 8.17 -18.12 -7.85
C GLN A 36 8.98 -18.98 -8.79
N GLY A 37 10.31 -18.99 -8.62
CA GLY A 37 11.24 -19.73 -9.46
C GLY A 37 11.42 -19.17 -10.88
N ARG A 38 10.76 -18.06 -11.23
CA ARG A 38 10.79 -17.44 -12.56
C ARG A 38 11.29 -16.03 -12.57
N ALA A 39 10.99 -15.25 -11.55
CA ALA A 39 11.41 -13.86 -11.39
C ALA A 39 11.39 -13.46 -9.92
N SER A 40 12.25 -12.52 -9.56
CA SER A 40 12.15 -11.84 -8.27
C SER A 40 11.21 -10.64 -8.38
N VAL A 41 10.46 -10.35 -7.30
CA VAL A 41 9.57 -9.19 -7.23
C VAL A 41 10.06 -8.29 -6.11
N ARG A 42 10.36 -7.03 -6.43
CA ARG A 42 10.85 -6.04 -5.48
C ARG A 42 9.85 -4.91 -5.31
N LEU A 43 9.46 -4.65 -4.08
CA LEU A 43 8.65 -3.49 -3.74
C LEU A 43 9.51 -2.22 -3.77
N VAL A 44 8.98 -1.19 -4.42
CA VAL A 44 9.51 0.17 -4.36
C VAL A 44 8.39 1.07 -3.83
N ALA A 45 8.64 1.75 -2.71
CA ALA A 45 7.66 2.67 -2.14
C ALA A 45 7.51 3.91 -3.03
N GLY A 46 6.29 4.19 -3.44
CA GLY A 46 6.00 5.26 -4.40
C GLY A 46 5.99 6.67 -3.80
N GLY A 47 5.70 6.79 -2.51
CA GLY A 47 5.71 8.08 -1.80
C GLY A 47 4.67 9.05 -2.31
N LEU A 48 3.42 8.61 -2.44
CA LEU A 48 2.34 9.36 -3.07
C LEU A 48 2.10 10.75 -2.45
N ARG A 49 2.17 10.86 -1.12
CA ARG A 49 1.89 12.10 -0.38
C ARG A 49 2.89 12.33 0.77
N VAL A 50 4.14 11.98 0.55
CA VAL A 50 5.19 12.14 1.56
C VAL A 50 5.37 13.61 1.90
N GLY A 51 5.43 13.91 3.21
CA GLY A 51 5.66 15.26 3.71
C GLY A 51 4.41 16.14 3.76
N THR A 52 3.22 15.58 3.56
CA THR A 52 1.96 16.30 3.80
C THR A 52 1.88 16.70 5.28
N THR A 53 1.59 17.97 5.56
CA THR A 53 1.48 18.51 6.92
C THR A 53 0.10 19.05 7.25
N GLU A 54 -0.69 19.40 6.23
CA GLU A 54 -2.00 19.99 6.41
C GLU A 54 -3.07 18.89 6.57
N PRO A 55 -3.98 19.02 7.55
CA PRO A 55 -5.14 18.15 7.66
C PRO A 55 -6.02 18.20 6.41
N MET A 56 -6.68 17.09 6.11
CA MET A 56 -7.64 17.03 5.02
C MET A 56 -8.83 17.95 5.31
N ASP A 57 -9.09 18.87 4.38
CA ASP A 57 -10.32 19.66 4.37
C ASP A 57 -11.49 18.90 3.74
N ALA A 58 -12.68 19.52 3.73
CA ALA A 58 -13.89 18.90 3.18
C ALA A 58 -13.74 18.54 1.68
N ARG A 59 -13.05 19.38 0.91
CA ARG A 59 -12.80 19.16 -0.53
C ARG A 59 -11.86 17.98 -0.75
N ALA A 60 -10.79 17.91 0.01
CA ALA A 60 -9.85 16.79 -0.05
C ALA A 60 -10.52 15.47 0.33
N LYS A 61 -11.33 15.46 1.39
CA LYS A 61 -12.12 14.29 1.79
C LYS A 61 -13.08 13.83 0.71
N ALA A 62 -13.81 14.75 0.09
CA ALA A 62 -14.75 14.42 -0.98
C ALA A 62 -14.04 13.80 -2.19
N MET A 63 -12.88 14.34 -2.58
CA MET A 63 -12.08 13.82 -3.68
C MET A 63 -11.53 12.42 -3.37
N VAL A 64 -10.97 12.21 -2.21
CA VAL A 64 -10.41 10.92 -1.80
C VAL A 64 -11.53 9.88 -1.65
N ARG A 65 -12.68 10.25 -1.07
CA ARG A 65 -13.85 9.38 -0.99
C ARG A 65 -14.32 8.91 -2.36
N SER A 66 -14.36 9.80 -3.33
CA SER A 66 -14.70 9.45 -4.72
C SER A 66 -13.75 8.41 -5.29
N HIS A 67 -12.45 8.52 -5.03
CA HIS A 67 -11.46 7.52 -5.44
C HIS A 67 -11.75 6.15 -4.78
N TRP A 68 -12.04 6.11 -3.49
CA TRP A 68 -12.36 4.88 -2.78
C TRP A 68 -13.62 4.20 -3.34
N GLU A 69 -14.64 4.98 -3.64
CA GLU A 69 -15.89 4.48 -4.26
C GLU A 69 -15.60 3.84 -5.63
N HIS A 70 -14.79 4.49 -6.46
CA HIS A 70 -14.37 3.95 -7.76
C HIS A 70 -13.58 2.65 -7.63
N VAL A 71 -12.60 2.59 -6.72
CA VAL A 71 -11.80 1.39 -6.48
C VAL A 71 -12.65 0.25 -5.96
N GLN A 72 -13.54 0.51 -5.00
CA GLN A 72 -14.46 -0.50 -4.48
C GLN A 72 -15.36 -1.07 -5.57
N ALA A 73 -15.94 -0.20 -6.41
CA ALA A 73 -16.80 -0.63 -7.52
C ALA A 73 -16.03 -1.46 -8.55
N ALA A 74 -14.79 -1.09 -8.85
CA ALA A 74 -13.98 -1.77 -9.86
C ALA A 74 -13.38 -3.10 -9.38
N THR A 75 -13.07 -3.22 -8.09
CA THR A 75 -12.25 -4.33 -7.57
C THR A 75 -12.97 -5.22 -6.57
N GLY A 76 -14.02 -4.74 -5.92
CA GLY A 76 -14.69 -5.43 -4.83
C GLY A 76 -13.92 -5.45 -3.50
N GLN A 77 -12.75 -4.80 -3.41
CA GLN A 77 -12.00 -4.71 -2.17
C GLN A 77 -12.80 -3.96 -1.09
N PRO A 78 -12.73 -4.40 0.17
CA PRO A 78 -13.49 -3.78 1.25
C PRO A 78 -12.89 -2.43 1.66
N PHE A 79 -13.77 -1.45 1.92
CA PHE A 79 -13.43 -0.12 2.42
C PHE A 79 -14.32 0.24 3.59
N ASP A 80 -13.75 0.81 4.64
CA ASP A 80 -14.48 1.40 5.76
C ASP A 80 -14.53 2.92 5.59
N PHE A 81 -15.66 3.45 5.14
CA PHE A 81 -15.86 4.87 4.89
C PHE A 81 -16.00 5.72 6.16
N ALA A 82 -16.05 5.11 7.34
CA ALA A 82 -15.98 5.84 8.60
C ALA A 82 -14.67 6.61 8.76
N PHE A 83 -13.64 6.28 7.98
CA PHE A 83 -12.42 7.07 7.86
C PHE A 83 -12.70 8.57 7.62
N PHE A 84 -13.69 8.90 6.80
CA PHE A 84 -14.01 10.29 6.45
C PHE A 84 -14.69 11.07 7.57
N ASP A 85 -15.11 10.40 8.64
CA ASP A 85 -15.65 11.03 9.85
C ASP A 85 -14.52 11.53 10.79
N ARG A 86 -13.27 11.18 10.51
CA ARG A 86 -12.12 11.64 11.29
C ARG A 86 -11.89 13.14 11.13
N HIS A 87 -11.54 13.79 12.23
CA HIS A 87 -11.16 15.19 12.25
C HIS A 87 -9.63 15.30 12.35
N GLY A 88 -9.07 16.25 11.59
CA GLY A 88 -7.65 16.59 11.69
C GLY A 88 -6.68 15.54 11.13
N PHE A 89 -7.16 14.58 10.34
CA PHE A 89 -6.28 13.58 9.74
C PHE A 89 -5.35 14.21 8.70
N VAL A 90 -4.05 14.01 8.89
CA VAL A 90 -3.01 14.42 7.94
C VAL A 90 -2.65 13.20 7.09
N TYR A 91 -2.96 13.26 5.81
CA TYR A 91 -2.74 12.16 4.87
C TYR A 91 -1.27 12.15 4.40
N ASP A 92 -0.37 11.84 5.31
CA ASP A 92 1.07 11.70 5.04
C ASP A 92 1.41 10.23 4.84
N THR A 93 1.85 9.87 3.65
CA THR A 93 2.22 8.48 3.33
C THR A 93 3.66 8.14 3.71
N GLY A 94 4.44 9.11 4.17
CA GLY A 94 5.84 8.93 4.53
C GLY A 94 6.08 7.85 5.59
N PRO A 95 5.40 7.87 6.75
CA PRO A 95 5.60 6.86 7.79
C PRO A 95 5.34 5.43 7.30
N ALA A 96 4.21 5.20 6.63
CA ALA A 96 3.87 3.87 6.11
C ALA A 96 4.83 3.40 5.01
N CYS A 97 5.26 4.30 4.12
CA CYS A 97 6.28 3.99 3.11
C CYS A 97 7.61 3.61 3.74
N ARG A 98 8.07 4.35 4.74
CA ARG A 98 9.32 4.04 5.46
C ARG A 98 9.23 2.69 6.17
N ALA A 99 8.09 2.39 6.78
CA ALA A 99 7.86 1.10 7.43
C ALA A 99 7.90 -0.06 6.41
N ALA A 100 7.27 0.09 5.25
CA ALA A 100 7.32 -0.91 4.19
C ALA A 100 8.75 -1.14 3.67
N VAL A 101 9.54 -0.07 3.49
CA VAL A 101 10.95 -0.16 3.09
C VAL A 101 11.78 -0.82 4.19
N ALA A 102 11.56 -0.49 5.45
CA ALA A 102 12.23 -1.13 6.58
C ALA A 102 11.97 -2.64 6.61
N MET A 103 10.71 -3.05 6.44
CA MET A 103 10.34 -4.48 6.36
C MET A 103 11.04 -5.16 5.20
N ARG A 104 11.05 -4.55 4.02
CA ARG A 104 11.75 -5.06 2.84
C ARG A 104 13.23 -5.31 3.11
N ASN A 105 13.87 -4.41 3.84
CA ASN A 105 15.31 -4.50 4.11
C ASN A 105 15.64 -5.47 5.25
N LEU A 106 14.79 -5.54 6.27
CA LEU A 106 15.04 -6.35 7.47
C LEU A 106 14.49 -7.77 7.35
N ALA A 107 13.35 -7.94 6.69
CA ALA A 107 12.66 -9.21 6.54
C ALA A 107 12.04 -9.33 5.13
N PRO A 108 12.86 -9.53 4.07
CA PRO A 108 12.38 -9.51 2.67
C PRO A 108 11.23 -10.45 2.40
N ASN A 109 11.19 -11.62 3.05
CA ASN A 109 10.13 -12.62 2.85
C ASN A 109 8.77 -12.19 3.42
N HIS A 110 8.73 -11.16 4.23
CA HIS A 110 7.51 -10.63 4.85
C HIS A 110 7.04 -9.32 4.21
N THR A 111 7.75 -8.80 3.21
CA THR A 111 7.49 -7.48 2.61
C THR A 111 6.06 -7.32 2.13
N PHE A 112 5.57 -8.25 1.32
CA PHE A 112 4.24 -8.13 0.71
C PHE A 112 3.11 -8.47 1.68
N ALA A 113 3.33 -9.39 2.61
CA ALA A 113 2.38 -9.66 3.70
C ALA A 113 2.21 -8.43 4.59
N TYR A 114 3.31 -7.74 4.89
CA TYR A 114 3.27 -6.50 5.65
C TYR A 114 2.60 -5.36 4.90
N LEU A 115 2.89 -5.19 3.59
CA LEU A 115 2.22 -4.23 2.74
C LEU A 115 0.70 -4.44 2.75
N GLU A 116 0.25 -5.68 2.56
CA GLU A 116 -1.18 -6.00 2.59
C GLU A 116 -1.80 -5.73 3.96
N ALA A 117 -1.09 -6.03 5.05
CA ALA A 117 -1.56 -5.74 6.40
C ALA A 117 -1.73 -4.23 6.64
N LEU A 118 -0.80 -3.39 6.16
CA LEU A 118 -0.92 -1.93 6.22
C LEU A 118 -2.13 -1.44 5.41
N GLN A 119 -2.30 -1.93 4.20
CA GLN A 119 -3.41 -1.56 3.31
C GLN A 119 -4.75 -1.95 3.92
N ARG A 120 -4.89 -3.18 4.38
CA ARG A 120 -6.11 -3.69 5.03
C ARG A 120 -6.41 -2.90 6.29
N GLY A 121 -5.42 -2.67 7.11
CA GLY A 121 -5.55 -1.88 8.34
C GLY A 121 -6.10 -0.49 8.07
N PHE A 122 -5.55 0.20 7.09
CA PHE A 122 -5.95 1.55 6.74
C PHE A 122 -7.32 1.60 6.04
N TYR A 123 -7.52 0.80 5.00
CA TYR A 123 -8.71 0.90 4.15
C TYR A 123 -9.93 0.16 4.70
N ALA A 124 -9.75 -1.01 5.31
CA ALA A 124 -10.84 -1.87 5.73
C ALA A 124 -11.08 -1.90 7.24
N GLU A 125 -10.05 -1.63 8.06
CA GLU A 125 -10.12 -1.80 9.52
C GLU A 125 -10.07 -0.47 10.29
N GLY A 126 -9.97 0.67 9.61
CA GLY A 126 -10.00 2.00 10.23
C GLY A 126 -8.78 2.32 11.10
N ARG A 127 -7.64 1.68 10.83
CA ARG A 127 -6.38 1.94 11.57
C ARG A 127 -5.65 3.16 11.00
N ASP A 128 -4.99 3.90 11.87
CA ASP A 128 -4.13 5.02 11.47
C ASP A 128 -2.71 4.54 11.20
N VAL A 129 -2.40 4.26 9.94
CA VAL A 129 -1.06 3.82 9.52
C VAL A 129 -0.04 4.96 9.37
N THR A 130 -0.38 6.15 9.82
CA THR A 130 0.59 7.23 10.07
C THR A 130 1.15 7.19 11.49
N ASP A 131 0.52 6.41 12.38
CA ASP A 131 0.94 6.28 13.77
C ASP A 131 2.00 5.18 13.91
N PRO A 132 3.20 5.50 14.46
CA PRO A 132 4.25 4.52 14.68
C PRO A 132 3.82 3.31 15.52
N ALA A 133 2.92 3.49 16.48
CA ALA A 133 2.39 2.39 17.31
C ALA A 133 1.57 1.39 16.50
N VAL A 134 0.90 1.84 15.43
CA VAL A 134 0.13 0.97 14.52
C VAL A 134 1.06 0.27 13.54
N LEU A 135 2.16 0.92 13.13
CA LEU A 135 3.12 0.37 12.19
C LEU A 135 4.00 -0.74 12.79
N ALA A 136 4.18 -0.74 14.09
CA ALA A 136 4.95 -1.76 14.80
C ALA A 136 4.17 -3.08 14.88
#